data_173fc42ce45f65d0fd76cf0388fa881a
#
_entry.id   173fc42ce45f65d0fd76cf0388fa881a
#
_cell.length_a   1.000
_cell.length_b   1.000
_cell.length_c   1.000
_cell.angle_alpha   90.00
_cell.angle_beta   90.00
_cell.angle_gamma   90.00
#
_symmetry.space_group_name_H-M   'P 1'
#
loop_
_entity.id
_entity.type
_entity.pdbx_description
1 polymer ?
#
loop_
_entity_poly.entity_id
_entity_poly.type
_entity_poly.pdbx_seq_one_letter_code
_entity_poly.pdbx_strand_id
1 'polypeptide(L)'
;MRASGILMPVFSLPGPFGIGTLGAEAFAFVDFLARARQTYWQILPIGPTGYGDSPYQSFSAFAGNPYFIDYRVLAEDGWLTPDEVPAPVPVGTVDYGALYNERPAILKRAADRLLAEPSKAYTDFCAAQDFWLDDYALFMALKAEQGQAGLADWPDALRTREPSALAAARVRLADAVDYHKAVQFFFFTQWSALKTYANQKGIQLVGDIPIYVSPDSSDLWTRPELFQTDGQVHLTQVAGCPPDAFAADGQLWGNPLYDWPRHEAEHFAWWKRRMKHATSIYDVVRIDHFRGFESYYSIPAGNTTAAGGKWVKGPDRAFIDAMHEALGQGGIIAEDLGYLTPEVKTMLTASGYPGMKIMQFAFDSREPGNYLPYTYTRNSVVYTGTHDNVTTEGWRATASPEDVHYACRYLRCTPKDLTEAMIAACLSCVSDMAIIPMADWLHLGAEARINTPSTQGSNWQWRLTTPLTSLLADHIADLTVLYDRAPAAE
;
A
#
# COMPACT_ATOMS: atom_id res chain seq x y z
N MET A 1 7.58 22.84 3.26
CA MET A 1 9.03 22.63 3.56
C MET A 1 9.53 21.59 2.58
N ARG A 2 10.72 21.79 1.98
CA ARG A 2 11.29 20.77 1.09
C ARG A 2 11.77 19.57 1.93
N ALA A 3 11.49 18.36 1.46
CA ALA A 3 11.89 17.15 2.18
C ALA A 3 12.13 15.99 1.20
N SER A 4 12.82 14.97 1.65
CA SER A 4 13.05 13.74 0.89
C SER A 4 12.68 12.50 1.69
N GLY A 5 12.50 11.40 0.97
CA GLY A 5 12.20 10.10 1.54
C GLY A 5 12.64 8.96 0.63
N ILE A 6 12.52 7.77 1.15
CA ILE A 6 12.82 6.53 0.44
C ILE A 6 11.57 5.65 0.37
N LEU A 7 11.28 5.13 -0.83
CA LEU A 7 10.26 4.09 -1.03
C LEU A 7 10.92 2.72 -0.83
N MET A 8 10.41 1.98 0.16
CA MET A 8 10.85 0.62 0.49
C MET A 8 9.71 -0.15 1.14
N PRO A 9 9.10 -1.13 0.44
CA PRO A 9 8.04 -1.94 1.03
C PRO A 9 8.52 -2.73 2.25
N VAL A 10 7.65 -2.95 3.23
CA VAL A 10 7.98 -3.75 4.42
C VAL A 10 8.40 -5.17 4.02
N PHE A 11 7.68 -5.80 3.09
CA PHE A 11 8.00 -7.16 2.62
C PHE A 11 9.38 -7.25 1.96
N SER A 12 9.89 -6.14 1.42
CA SER A 12 11.19 -6.09 0.74
C SER A 12 12.37 -5.91 1.71
N LEU A 13 12.13 -5.61 2.98
CA LEU A 13 13.21 -5.55 3.98
C LEU A 13 13.93 -6.91 4.08
N PRO A 14 15.25 -6.92 4.37
CA PRO A 14 15.91 -8.16 4.75
C PRO A 14 15.25 -8.73 6.01
N GLY A 15 15.50 -9.97 6.32
CA GLY A 15 14.95 -10.60 7.52
C GLY A 15 14.97 -12.12 7.42
N PRO A 16 14.99 -12.82 8.54
CA PRO A 16 15.26 -14.25 8.57
C PRO A 16 14.07 -15.15 8.27
N PHE A 17 12.84 -14.60 8.11
CA PHE A 17 11.63 -15.41 8.07
C PHE A 17 10.93 -15.41 6.69
N GLY A 18 11.70 -15.38 5.60
CA GLY A 18 11.19 -15.49 4.24
C GLY A 18 10.57 -14.20 3.67
N ILE A 19 10.35 -13.18 4.50
CA ILE A 19 9.76 -11.88 4.16
C ILE A 19 10.31 -10.82 5.12
N GLY A 20 10.22 -9.54 4.75
CA GLY A 20 10.48 -8.45 5.69
C GLY A 20 9.43 -8.40 6.81
N THR A 21 9.86 -8.18 8.04
CA THR A 21 9.02 -8.18 9.24
C THR A 21 9.19 -6.90 10.06
N LEU A 22 8.31 -6.69 11.03
CA LEU A 22 8.32 -5.55 11.95
C LEU A 22 9.31 -5.75 13.12
N GLY A 23 10.45 -6.38 12.82
CA GLY A 23 11.50 -6.69 13.76
C GLY A 23 12.76 -5.84 13.55
N ALA A 24 13.91 -6.35 14.05
CA ALA A 24 15.18 -5.63 14.09
C ALA A 24 15.60 -4.99 12.76
N GLU A 25 15.32 -5.64 11.64
CA GLU A 25 15.69 -5.12 10.31
C GLU A 25 14.86 -3.89 9.90
N ALA A 26 13.62 -3.80 10.35
CA ALA A 26 12.79 -2.61 10.13
C ALA A 26 13.29 -1.42 10.98
N PHE A 27 13.68 -1.67 12.24
CA PHE A 27 14.28 -0.66 13.11
C PHE A 27 15.64 -0.20 12.57
N ALA A 28 16.47 -1.12 12.09
CA ALA A 28 17.76 -0.79 11.46
C ALA A 28 17.57 0.05 10.17
N PHE A 29 16.48 -0.18 9.42
CA PHE A 29 16.15 0.64 8.27
C PHE A 29 15.77 2.07 8.68
N VAL A 30 15.03 2.24 9.78
CA VAL A 30 14.76 3.58 10.35
C VAL A 30 16.07 4.29 10.74
N ASP A 31 17.02 3.59 11.38
CA ASP A 31 18.32 4.17 11.71
C ASP A 31 19.13 4.56 10.47
N PHE A 32 19.05 3.74 9.42
CA PHE A 32 19.64 4.08 8.10
C PHE A 32 19.02 5.36 7.52
N LEU A 33 17.68 5.49 7.53
CA LEU A 33 16.98 6.67 7.05
C LEU A 33 17.37 7.93 7.83
N ALA A 34 17.45 7.83 9.15
CA ALA A 34 17.87 8.93 10.02
C ALA A 34 19.29 9.39 9.70
N ARG A 35 20.26 8.42 9.53
CA ARG A 35 21.63 8.71 9.11
C ARG A 35 21.66 9.35 7.71
N ALA A 36 20.83 8.86 6.78
CA ALA A 36 20.67 9.40 5.43
C ALA A 36 19.92 10.74 5.38
N ARG A 37 19.58 11.32 6.55
CA ARG A 37 18.87 12.60 6.71
C ARG A 37 17.55 12.66 5.93
N GLN A 38 16.85 11.52 5.85
CA GLN A 38 15.53 11.46 5.25
C GLN A 38 14.46 11.91 6.24
N THR A 39 13.32 12.36 5.69
CA THR A 39 12.13 12.70 6.47
C THR A 39 11.06 11.62 6.33
N TYR A 40 11.01 10.94 5.17
CA TYR A 40 9.93 10.02 4.87
C TYR A 40 10.41 8.61 4.56
N TRP A 41 9.68 7.63 5.08
CA TRP A 41 9.71 6.25 4.63
C TRP A 41 8.37 5.92 3.98
N GLN A 42 8.33 5.79 2.66
CA GLN A 42 7.13 5.34 1.95
C GLN A 42 7.11 3.83 1.85
N ILE A 43 5.98 3.25 2.22
CA ILE A 43 5.69 1.83 2.13
C ILE A 43 4.51 1.58 1.20
N LEU A 44 4.21 0.30 0.92
CA LEU A 44 2.99 -0.13 0.24
C LEU A 44 1.91 -0.53 1.26
N PRO A 45 0.66 -0.79 0.84
CA PRO A 45 -0.39 -1.20 1.76
C PRO A 45 0.04 -2.38 2.64
N ILE A 46 -0.27 -2.32 3.93
CA ILE A 46 0.13 -3.32 4.92
C ILE A 46 -1.00 -4.27 5.32
N GLY A 47 -2.08 -4.32 4.54
CA GLY A 47 -3.19 -5.24 4.77
C GLY A 47 -2.87 -6.69 4.41
N PRO A 48 -3.65 -7.66 4.94
CA PRO A 48 -3.49 -9.07 4.60
C PRO A 48 -3.78 -9.32 3.12
N THR A 49 -2.90 -10.06 2.46
CA THR A 49 -3.01 -10.35 1.03
C THR A 49 -3.71 -11.67 0.75
N GLY A 50 -4.45 -11.73 -0.36
CA GLY A 50 -5.08 -12.93 -0.87
C GLY A 50 -4.28 -13.59 -2.00
N TYR A 51 -4.96 -14.38 -2.82
CA TYR A 51 -4.38 -15.01 -4.00
C TYR A 51 -3.81 -13.93 -4.95
N GLY A 52 -2.58 -14.14 -5.41
CA GLY A 52 -1.84 -13.18 -6.24
C GLY A 52 -0.99 -12.18 -5.46
N ASP A 53 -1.03 -12.25 -4.12
CA ASP A 53 -0.14 -11.57 -3.16
C ASP A 53 -0.11 -10.03 -3.26
N SER A 54 -1.03 -9.44 -4.03
CA SER A 54 -1.11 -8.00 -4.20
C SER A 54 -1.53 -7.29 -2.90
N PRO A 55 -0.74 -6.33 -2.40
CA PRO A 55 -1.14 -5.53 -1.24
C PRO A 55 -2.36 -4.62 -1.52
N TYR A 56 -2.71 -4.42 -2.80
CA TYR A 56 -3.89 -3.66 -3.22
C TYR A 56 -5.18 -4.50 -3.27
N GLN A 57 -5.09 -5.83 -3.03
CA GLN A 57 -6.22 -6.76 -2.98
C GLN A 57 -6.31 -7.37 -1.57
N SER A 58 -6.52 -6.53 -0.58
CA SER A 58 -6.56 -6.95 0.83
C SER A 58 -7.94 -7.47 1.24
N PHE A 59 -7.95 -8.44 2.17
CA PHE A 59 -9.17 -8.94 2.81
C PHE A 59 -9.86 -7.92 3.72
N SER A 60 -9.20 -6.80 4.03
CA SER A 60 -9.77 -5.73 4.84
C SER A 60 -9.05 -4.41 4.58
N ALA A 61 -9.79 -3.31 4.60
CA ALA A 61 -9.27 -1.94 4.57
C ALA A 61 -8.67 -1.50 5.92
N PHE A 62 -8.76 -2.32 6.97
CA PHE A 62 -8.38 -1.97 8.34
C PHE A 62 -7.33 -2.91 8.95
N ALA A 63 -7.32 -4.18 8.54
CA ALA A 63 -6.47 -5.20 9.13
C ALA A 63 -5.01 -5.09 8.67
N GLY A 64 -4.09 -5.55 9.54
CA GLY A 64 -2.67 -5.67 9.24
C GLY A 64 -2.30 -7.06 8.73
N ASN A 65 -1.21 -7.14 7.94
CA ASN A 65 -0.74 -8.37 7.31
C ASN A 65 -0.03 -9.27 8.32
N PRO A 66 -0.54 -10.47 8.62
CA PRO A 66 0.09 -11.43 9.53
C PRO A 66 1.51 -11.82 9.13
N TYR A 67 1.86 -11.71 7.83
CA TYR A 67 3.20 -12.03 7.34
C TYR A 67 4.28 -11.08 7.84
N PHE A 68 3.92 -9.89 8.29
CA PHE A 68 4.89 -8.90 8.81
C PHE A 68 5.20 -9.06 10.30
N ILE A 69 4.48 -9.92 11.04
CA ILE A 69 4.75 -10.18 12.46
C ILE A 69 6.12 -10.84 12.60
N ASP A 70 6.99 -10.26 13.41
CA ASP A 70 8.30 -10.83 13.73
C ASP A 70 8.20 -11.81 14.92
N TYR A 71 8.69 -13.01 14.74
CA TYR A 71 8.61 -14.07 15.76
C TYR A 71 9.57 -13.84 16.95
N ARG A 72 10.70 -13.14 16.73
CA ARG A 72 11.63 -12.79 17.81
C ARG A 72 10.96 -11.83 18.79
N VAL A 73 10.20 -10.85 18.27
CA VAL A 73 9.42 -9.94 19.13
C VAL A 73 8.33 -10.70 19.89
N LEU A 74 7.66 -11.70 19.27
CA LEU A 74 6.71 -12.55 20.00
C LEU A 74 7.39 -13.38 21.10
N ALA A 75 8.65 -13.80 20.91
CA ALA A 75 9.39 -14.50 21.93
C ALA A 75 9.88 -13.56 23.05
N GLU A 76 10.30 -12.34 22.72
CA GLU A 76 10.66 -11.31 23.69
C GLU A 76 9.47 -10.91 24.58
N ASP A 77 8.27 -10.85 23.99
CA ASP A 77 7.01 -10.56 24.69
C ASP A 77 6.45 -11.79 25.45
N GLY A 78 7.11 -12.96 25.35
CA GLY A 78 6.71 -14.19 26.04
C GLY A 78 5.57 -14.99 25.37
N TRP A 79 5.14 -14.61 24.16
CA TRP A 79 4.11 -15.32 23.40
C TRP A 79 4.65 -16.54 22.64
N LEU A 80 5.97 -16.61 22.40
CA LEU A 80 6.68 -17.80 21.93
C LEU A 80 7.83 -18.12 22.88
N THR A 81 8.24 -19.38 22.92
CA THR A 81 9.53 -19.74 23.53
C THR A 81 10.64 -19.61 22.49
N PRO A 82 11.92 -19.40 22.89
CA PRO A 82 13.03 -19.25 21.93
C PRO A 82 13.19 -20.41 20.94
N ASP A 83 12.87 -21.63 21.35
CA ASP A 83 12.92 -22.84 20.54
C ASP A 83 11.72 -22.99 19.57
N GLU A 84 10.68 -22.20 19.73
CA GLU A 84 9.55 -22.12 18.78
C GLU A 84 9.78 -21.08 17.67
N VAL A 85 10.78 -20.22 17.81
CA VAL A 85 11.18 -19.30 16.76
C VAL A 85 11.88 -20.09 15.65
N PRO A 86 11.39 -20.02 14.39
CA PRO A 86 12.02 -20.77 13.29
C PRO A 86 13.49 -20.38 13.08
N ALA A 87 14.27 -21.35 12.62
CA ALA A 87 15.64 -21.06 12.20
C ALA A 87 15.65 -20.02 11.04
N PRO A 88 16.65 -19.13 11.01
CA PRO A 88 16.78 -18.17 9.92
C PRO A 88 16.91 -18.85 8.55
N VAL A 89 16.19 -18.32 7.55
CA VAL A 89 16.36 -18.70 6.14
C VAL A 89 17.15 -17.61 5.40
N PRO A 90 17.94 -17.99 4.38
CA PRO A 90 18.64 -17.01 3.55
C PRO A 90 17.70 -15.98 2.95
N VAL A 91 18.16 -14.73 2.83
CA VAL A 91 17.40 -13.68 2.16
C VAL A 91 17.35 -13.98 0.64
N GLY A 92 16.16 -14.13 0.13
CA GLY A 92 15.86 -14.33 -1.29
C GLY A 92 14.54 -13.69 -1.62
N THR A 93 13.94 -13.99 -2.77
CA THR A 93 12.58 -13.56 -3.10
C THR A 93 11.57 -14.11 -2.11
N VAL A 94 10.45 -13.40 -1.93
CA VAL A 94 9.36 -13.88 -1.05
C VAL A 94 8.70 -15.10 -1.68
N ASP A 95 8.64 -16.20 -0.92
CA ASP A 95 7.82 -17.37 -1.24
C ASP A 95 6.53 -17.31 -0.42
N TYR A 96 5.49 -16.74 -1.01
CA TYR A 96 4.18 -16.60 -0.35
C TYR A 96 3.51 -17.95 -0.07
N GLY A 97 3.79 -18.97 -0.90
CA GLY A 97 3.29 -20.32 -0.67
C GLY A 97 3.86 -20.94 0.61
N ALA A 98 5.17 -20.78 0.85
CA ALA A 98 5.80 -21.21 2.09
C ALA A 98 5.23 -20.42 3.29
N LEU A 99 5.09 -19.10 3.19
CA LEU A 99 4.51 -18.27 4.25
C LEU A 99 3.09 -18.69 4.60
N TYR A 100 2.25 -18.94 3.59
CA TYR A 100 0.88 -19.39 3.77
C TYR A 100 0.80 -20.71 4.54
N ASN A 101 1.68 -21.66 4.25
CA ASN A 101 1.67 -22.98 4.87
C ASN A 101 2.28 -22.99 6.29
N GLU A 102 3.30 -22.19 6.55
CA GLU A 102 4.11 -22.30 7.78
C GLU A 102 3.68 -21.34 8.87
N ARG A 103 3.39 -20.08 8.52
CA ARG A 103 3.15 -19.03 9.52
C ARG A 103 1.93 -19.24 10.41
N PRO A 104 0.78 -19.76 9.92
CA PRO A 104 -0.40 -19.92 10.76
C PRO A 104 -0.16 -20.81 12.00
N ALA A 105 0.62 -21.88 11.84
CA ALA A 105 0.91 -22.79 12.95
C ALA A 105 1.76 -22.15 14.06
N ILE A 106 2.67 -21.26 13.69
CA ILE A 106 3.53 -20.52 14.65
C ILE A 106 2.70 -19.46 15.36
N LEU A 107 1.94 -18.67 14.59
CA LEU A 107 1.08 -17.61 15.15
C LEU A 107 -0.03 -18.21 16.05
N LYS A 108 -0.51 -19.43 15.73
CA LYS A 108 -1.51 -20.12 16.57
C LYS A 108 -0.96 -20.42 17.95
N ARG A 109 0.29 -20.89 18.07
CA ARG A 109 0.92 -21.13 19.39
C ARG A 109 1.02 -19.86 20.23
N ALA A 110 1.42 -18.73 19.59
CA ALA A 110 1.46 -17.44 20.26
C ALA A 110 0.05 -16.98 20.70
N ALA A 111 -0.93 -17.11 19.80
CA ALA A 111 -2.32 -16.75 20.09
C ALA A 111 -2.89 -17.58 21.22
N ASP A 112 -2.64 -18.91 21.26
CA ASP A 112 -3.12 -19.78 22.33
C ASP A 112 -2.62 -19.35 23.71
N ARG A 113 -1.37 -18.90 23.82
CA ARG A 113 -0.82 -18.38 25.09
C ARG A 113 -1.48 -17.07 25.47
N LEU A 114 -1.65 -16.13 24.54
CA LEU A 114 -2.35 -14.88 24.82
C LEU A 114 -3.80 -15.12 25.27
N LEU A 115 -4.51 -16.05 24.60
CA LEU A 115 -5.92 -16.33 24.85
C LEU A 115 -6.13 -17.16 26.12
N ALA A 116 -5.14 -17.93 26.58
CA ALA A 116 -5.19 -18.63 27.86
C ALA A 116 -5.20 -17.65 29.05
N GLU A 117 -4.52 -16.51 28.94
CA GLU A 117 -4.47 -15.44 29.95
C GLU A 117 -4.48 -14.07 29.24
N PRO A 118 -5.66 -13.59 28.79
CA PRO A 118 -5.76 -12.35 28.03
C PRO A 118 -5.26 -11.14 28.82
N SER A 119 -4.31 -10.41 28.26
CA SER A 119 -3.79 -9.20 28.86
C SER A 119 -4.81 -8.05 28.78
N LYS A 120 -4.68 -7.06 29.69
CA LYS A 120 -5.48 -5.83 29.61
C LYS A 120 -5.26 -5.10 28.28
N ALA A 121 -4.03 -5.08 27.76
CA ALA A 121 -3.71 -4.45 26.47
C ALA A 121 -4.47 -5.11 25.31
N TYR A 122 -4.57 -6.44 25.29
CA TYR A 122 -5.37 -7.16 24.30
C TYR A 122 -6.85 -6.83 24.40
N THR A 123 -7.40 -6.79 25.61
CA THR A 123 -8.82 -6.47 25.83
C THR A 123 -9.13 -5.02 25.41
N ASP A 124 -8.26 -4.07 25.78
CA ASP A 124 -8.38 -2.68 25.35
C ASP A 124 -8.28 -2.53 23.82
N PHE A 125 -7.38 -3.27 23.19
CA PHE A 125 -7.26 -3.31 21.72
C PHE A 125 -8.55 -3.81 21.07
N CYS A 126 -9.09 -4.94 21.52
CA CYS A 126 -10.35 -5.46 20.99
C CYS A 126 -11.49 -4.47 21.13
N ALA A 127 -11.60 -3.80 22.28
CA ALA A 127 -12.62 -2.77 22.50
C ALA A 127 -12.42 -1.52 21.62
N ALA A 128 -11.19 -1.10 21.39
CA ALA A 128 -10.88 0.05 20.53
C ALA A 128 -11.09 -0.22 19.04
N GLN A 129 -11.00 -1.48 18.62
CA GLN A 129 -11.09 -1.92 17.21
C GLN A 129 -12.41 -2.65 16.91
N ASP A 130 -13.40 -2.60 17.78
CA ASP A 130 -14.69 -3.31 17.68
C ASP A 130 -15.44 -3.03 16.37
N PHE A 131 -15.25 -1.85 15.78
CA PHE A 131 -15.93 -1.37 14.58
C PHE A 131 -15.56 -2.16 13.30
N TRP A 132 -14.50 -2.97 13.33
CA TRP A 132 -14.08 -3.80 12.19
C TRP A 132 -13.58 -5.18 12.61
N LEU A 133 -12.94 -5.32 13.78
CA LEU A 133 -12.13 -6.48 14.17
C LEU A 133 -12.96 -7.76 14.27
N ASP A 134 -14.13 -7.69 14.89
CA ASP A 134 -15.02 -8.85 15.08
C ASP A 134 -15.53 -9.41 13.74
N ASP A 135 -15.94 -8.53 12.84
CA ASP A 135 -16.44 -8.93 11.52
C ASP A 135 -15.29 -9.43 10.61
N TYR A 136 -14.13 -8.80 10.65
CA TYR A 136 -12.94 -9.29 9.95
C TYR A 136 -12.52 -10.68 10.45
N ALA A 137 -12.46 -10.88 11.75
CA ALA A 137 -12.06 -12.16 12.34
C ALA A 137 -13.05 -13.28 11.97
N LEU A 138 -14.36 -12.99 12.00
CA LEU A 138 -15.38 -13.94 11.54
C LEU A 138 -15.28 -14.20 10.03
N PHE A 139 -15.05 -13.16 9.21
CA PHE A 139 -14.85 -13.31 7.78
C PHE A 139 -13.68 -14.27 7.48
N MET A 140 -12.54 -14.07 8.12
CA MET A 140 -11.37 -14.94 7.93
C MET A 140 -11.59 -16.36 8.42
N ALA A 141 -12.29 -16.54 9.53
CA ALA A 141 -12.66 -17.87 10.04
C ALA A 141 -13.61 -18.61 9.09
N LEU A 142 -14.61 -17.91 8.55
CA LEU A 142 -15.52 -18.45 7.53
C LEU A 142 -14.78 -18.78 6.25
N LYS A 143 -13.88 -17.89 5.79
CA LYS A 143 -13.08 -18.12 4.59
C LYS A 143 -12.24 -19.39 4.70
N ALA A 144 -11.63 -19.63 5.84
CA ALA A 144 -10.90 -20.87 6.11
C ALA A 144 -11.83 -22.09 6.09
N GLU A 145 -13.01 -22.00 6.71
CA GLU A 145 -14.03 -23.08 6.71
C GLU A 145 -14.54 -23.39 5.30
N GLN A 146 -14.68 -22.37 4.44
CA GLN A 146 -15.09 -22.51 3.04
C GLN A 146 -13.91 -22.89 2.10
N GLY A 147 -12.79 -23.37 2.62
CA GLY A 147 -11.65 -23.83 1.83
C GLY A 147 -10.98 -22.70 1.03
N GLN A 148 -10.98 -21.48 1.53
CA GLN A 148 -10.46 -20.26 0.89
C GLN A 148 -11.26 -19.81 -0.35
N ALA A 149 -12.48 -20.30 -0.52
CA ALA A 149 -13.37 -19.83 -1.58
C ALA A 149 -13.58 -18.30 -1.50
N GLY A 150 -13.73 -17.65 -2.64
CA GLY A 150 -14.07 -16.23 -2.71
C GLY A 150 -15.46 -15.94 -2.14
N LEU A 151 -15.69 -14.73 -1.64
CA LEU A 151 -16.98 -14.33 -1.06
C LEU A 151 -18.17 -14.64 -1.97
N ALA A 152 -18.02 -14.46 -3.29
CA ALA A 152 -19.08 -14.73 -4.27
C ALA A 152 -19.53 -16.19 -4.32
N ASP A 153 -18.66 -17.12 -3.91
CA ASP A 153 -18.90 -18.56 -3.96
C ASP A 153 -19.40 -19.12 -2.61
N TRP A 154 -19.56 -18.27 -1.60
CA TRP A 154 -20.04 -18.71 -0.29
C TRP A 154 -21.53 -19.10 -0.34
N PRO A 155 -21.98 -20.02 0.56
CA PRO A 155 -23.41 -20.29 0.74
C PRO A 155 -24.19 -18.99 0.98
N ASP A 156 -25.39 -18.89 0.37
CA ASP A 156 -26.20 -17.68 0.38
C ASP A 156 -26.40 -17.09 1.80
N ALA A 157 -26.76 -17.93 2.76
CA ALA A 157 -27.00 -17.50 4.13
C ALA A 157 -25.77 -16.86 4.80
N LEU A 158 -24.57 -17.31 4.47
CA LEU A 158 -23.32 -16.73 4.97
C LEU A 158 -22.93 -15.46 4.16
N ARG A 159 -23.07 -15.54 2.84
CA ARG A 159 -22.76 -14.42 1.94
C ARG A 159 -23.64 -13.20 2.22
N THR A 160 -24.96 -13.42 2.41
CA THR A 160 -25.93 -12.35 2.70
C THR A 160 -26.06 -12.04 4.19
N ARG A 161 -25.20 -12.65 5.03
CA ARG A 161 -25.14 -12.38 6.47
C ARG A 161 -26.46 -12.66 7.21
N GLU A 162 -27.16 -13.76 6.89
CA GLU A 162 -28.36 -14.14 7.65
C GLU A 162 -28.07 -14.24 9.15
N PRO A 163 -28.86 -13.58 10.04
CA PRO A 163 -28.56 -13.52 11.47
C PRO A 163 -28.41 -14.89 12.14
N SER A 164 -29.26 -15.86 11.76
CA SER A 164 -29.20 -17.22 12.30
C SER A 164 -27.94 -17.95 11.88
N ALA A 165 -27.53 -17.82 10.60
CA ALA A 165 -26.30 -18.44 10.06
C ALA A 165 -25.05 -17.83 10.72
N LEU A 166 -25.01 -16.49 10.91
CA LEU A 166 -23.90 -15.83 11.60
C LEU A 166 -23.83 -16.19 13.09
N ALA A 167 -24.98 -16.29 13.78
CA ALA A 167 -25.00 -16.73 15.17
C ALA A 167 -24.44 -18.14 15.34
N ALA A 168 -24.85 -19.06 14.46
CA ALA A 168 -24.32 -20.44 14.44
C ALA A 168 -22.83 -20.47 14.11
N ALA A 169 -22.38 -19.66 13.14
CA ALA A 169 -20.97 -19.55 12.77
C ALA A 169 -20.10 -19.01 13.91
N ARG A 170 -20.53 -17.96 14.62
CA ARG A 170 -19.80 -17.40 15.77
C ARG A 170 -19.59 -18.42 16.89
N VAL A 171 -20.57 -19.27 17.15
CA VAL A 171 -20.43 -20.36 18.15
C VAL A 171 -19.47 -21.43 17.65
N ARG A 172 -19.63 -21.88 16.42
CA ARG A 172 -18.83 -22.98 15.82
C ARG A 172 -17.37 -22.60 15.61
N LEU A 173 -17.11 -21.36 15.25
CA LEU A 173 -15.78 -20.83 14.88
C LEU A 173 -15.15 -19.92 15.94
N ALA A 174 -15.64 -19.98 17.19
CA ALA A 174 -15.19 -19.08 18.25
C ALA A 174 -13.66 -19.04 18.39
N ASP A 175 -13.02 -20.21 18.46
CA ASP A 175 -11.55 -20.32 18.58
C ASP A 175 -10.80 -19.73 17.37
N ALA A 176 -11.35 -19.87 16.15
CA ALA A 176 -10.77 -19.29 14.95
C ALA A 176 -10.94 -17.77 14.90
N VAL A 177 -12.08 -17.26 15.36
CA VAL A 177 -12.33 -15.82 15.50
C VAL A 177 -11.35 -15.22 16.50
N ASP A 178 -11.19 -15.82 17.66
CA ASP A 178 -10.27 -15.36 18.69
C ASP A 178 -8.81 -15.40 18.23
N TYR A 179 -8.42 -16.42 17.46
CA TYR A 179 -7.11 -16.50 16.80
C TYR A 179 -6.85 -15.30 15.91
N HIS A 180 -7.79 -14.97 15.01
CA HIS A 180 -7.60 -13.83 14.11
C HIS A 180 -7.53 -12.49 14.86
N LYS A 181 -8.28 -12.30 15.95
CA LYS A 181 -8.16 -11.12 16.81
C LYS A 181 -6.78 -11.04 17.47
N ALA A 182 -6.30 -12.15 18.02
CA ALA A 182 -4.97 -12.21 18.65
C ALA A 182 -3.86 -11.87 17.64
N VAL A 183 -3.94 -12.38 16.42
CA VAL A 183 -2.98 -12.09 15.36
C VAL A 183 -2.99 -10.60 14.99
N GLN A 184 -4.16 -9.95 14.91
CA GLN A 184 -4.23 -8.51 14.68
C GLN A 184 -3.65 -7.70 15.85
N PHE A 185 -3.87 -8.13 17.08
CA PHE A 185 -3.22 -7.52 18.24
C PHE A 185 -1.69 -7.57 18.15
N PHE A 186 -1.10 -8.72 17.80
CA PHE A 186 0.35 -8.84 17.61
C PHE A 186 0.87 -7.90 16.51
N PHE A 187 0.16 -7.86 15.38
CA PHE A 187 0.54 -6.97 14.28
C PHE A 187 0.56 -5.50 14.73
N PHE A 188 -0.55 -5.02 15.29
CA PHE A 188 -0.67 -3.60 15.66
C PHE A 188 0.24 -3.21 16.84
N THR A 189 0.56 -4.14 17.74
CA THR A 189 1.57 -3.92 18.79
C THR A 189 2.94 -3.66 18.17
N GLN A 190 3.39 -4.52 17.27
CA GLN A 190 4.69 -4.38 16.60
C GLN A 190 4.71 -3.16 15.66
N TRP A 191 3.63 -2.91 14.91
CA TRP A 191 3.52 -1.75 14.05
C TRP A 191 3.58 -0.43 14.83
N SER A 192 2.86 -0.34 15.93
CA SER A 192 2.87 0.84 16.80
C SER A 192 4.25 1.12 17.39
N ALA A 193 4.97 0.08 17.78
CA ALA A 193 6.34 0.21 18.27
C ALA A 193 7.28 0.74 17.18
N LEU A 194 7.22 0.19 15.96
CA LEU A 194 8.02 0.66 14.83
C LEU A 194 7.69 2.11 14.44
N LYS A 195 6.39 2.45 14.34
CA LYS A 195 5.96 3.83 14.03
C LYS A 195 6.45 4.82 15.09
N THR A 196 6.29 4.48 16.35
CA THR A 196 6.77 5.32 17.45
C THR A 196 8.28 5.56 17.36
N TYR A 197 9.05 4.49 17.11
CA TYR A 197 10.49 4.60 16.94
C TYR A 197 10.88 5.46 15.73
N ALA A 198 10.22 5.27 14.58
CA ALA A 198 10.44 6.08 13.39
C ALA A 198 10.19 7.56 13.67
N ASN A 199 9.07 7.89 14.32
CA ASN A 199 8.73 9.26 14.66
C ASN A 199 9.72 9.88 15.67
N GLN A 200 10.22 9.11 16.64
CA GLN A 200 11.28 9.56 17.57
C GLN A 200 12.61 9.87 16.86
N LYS A 201 12.87 9.21 15.72
CA LYS A 201 14.03 9.49 14.85
C LYS A 201 13.77 10.58 13.82
N GLY A 202 12.60 11.24 13.87
CA GLY A 202 12.21 12.27 12.90
C GLY A 202 11.74 11.71 11.55
N ILE A 203 11.51 10.39 11.44
CA ILE A 203 11.03 9.73 10.23
C ILE A 203 9.50 9.60 10.28
N GLN A 204 8.84 10.09 9.24
CA GLN A 204 7.40 9.97 9.03
C GLN A 204 7.09 8.82 8.06
N LEU A 205 6.11 7.99 8.41
CA LEU A 205 5.67 6.87 7.59
C LEU A 205 4.63 7.36 6.57
N VAL A 206 4.94 7.19 5.28
CA VAL A 206 3.98 7.41 4.19
C VAL A 206 3.38 6.05 3.83
N GLY A 207 2.13 5.85 4.26
CA GLY A 207 1.36 4.66 3.91
C GLY A 207 0.66 4.81 2.57
N ASP A 208 0.08 3.70 2.10
CA ASP A 208 -0.62 3.63 0.83
C ASP A 208 -1.95 2.91 1.01
N ILE A 209 -3.02 3.41 0.41
CA ILE A 209 -4.32 2.76 0.41
C ILE A 209 -4.90 2.76 -1.01
N PRO A 210 -5.38 1.60 -1.51
CA PRO A 210 -6.12 1.58 -2.76
C PRO A 210 -7.46 2.29 -2.60
N ILE A 211 -7.92 2.99 -3.65
CA ILE A 211 -9.27 3.59 -3.62
C ILE A 211 -10.33 2.51 -3.39
N TYR A 212 -10.25 1.39 -4.09
CA TYR A 212 -11.22 0.31 -3.99
C TYR A 212 -10.81 -0.74 -2.94
N VAL A 213 -11.80 -1.46 -2.42
CA VAL A 213 -11.58 -2.67 -1.63
C VAL A 213 -11.51 -3.90 -2.54
N SER A 214 -11.05 -5.03 -2.01
CA SER A 214 -11.10 -6.31 -2.74
C SER A 214 -12.54 -6.83 -2.85
N PRO A 215 -12.90 -7.53 -3.94
CA PRO A 215 -14.16 -8.26 -4.03
C PRO A 215 -14.26 -9.39 -3.00
N ASP A 216 -13.13 -9.83 -2.48
CA ASP A 216 -13.01 -10.83 -1.44
C ASP A 216 -12.52 -10.16 -0.15
N SER A 217 -13.39 -9.35 0.45
CA SER A 217 -13.06 -8.57 1.65
C SER A 217 -14.19 -8.54 2.67
N SER A 218 -13.80 -8.41 3.93
CA SER A 218 -14.74 -8.16 5.03
C SER A 218 -15.52 -6.86 4.86
N ASP A 219 -14.94 -5.87 4.17
CA ASP A 219 -15.59 -4.59 3.90
C ASP A 219 -16.80 -4.73 2.98
N LEU A 220 -16.65 -5.44 1.86
CA LEU A 220 -17.76 -5.75 0.97
C LEU A 220 -18.81 -6.61 1.67
N TRP A 221 -18.36 -7.63 2.42
CA TRP A 221 -19.25 -8.56 3.10
C TRP A 221 -20.09 -7.89 4.19
N THR A 222 -19.50 -6.96 4.96
CA THR A 222 -20.19 -6.31 6.08
C THR A 222 -21.12 -5.18 5.69
N ARG A 223 -20.80 -4.50 4.59
CA ARG A 223 -21.52 -3.30 4.14
C ARG A 223 -21.79 -3.35 2.63
N PRO A 224 -22.43 -4.44 2.12
CA PRO A 224 -22.63 -4.60 0.67
C PRO A 224 -23.45 -3.49 0.05
N GLU A 225 -24.32 -2.81 0.82
CA GLU A 225 -25.12 -1.68 0.39
C GLU A 225 -24.31 -0.43 0.01
N LEU A 226 -23.04 -0.36 0.41
CA LEU A 226 -22.11 0.72 0.04
C LEU A 226 -21.44 0.49 -1.33
N PHE A 227 -21.70 -0.65 -1.95
CA PHE A 227 -21.12 -1.05 -3.21
C PHE A 227 -22.18 -1.39 -4.25
N GLN A 228 -21.80 -1.39 -5.53
CA GLN A 228 -22.71 -1.72 -6.63
C GLN A 228 -22.90 -3.25 -6.69
N THR A 229 -23.76 -3.75 -5.82
CA THR A 229 -24.09 -5.18 -5.70
C THR A 229 -25.57 -5.43 -5.99
N ASP A 230 -25.93 -6.69 -6.25
CA ASP A 230 -27.31 -7.16 -6.24
C ASP A 230 -27.77 -7.53 -4.81
N GLY A 231 -29.00 -7.98 -4.66
CA GLY A 231 -29.55 -8.41 -3.36
C GLY A 231 -28.91 -9.69 -2.78
N GLN A 232 -28.03 -10.32 -3.55
CA GLN A 232 -27.26 -11.52 -3.16
C GLN A 232 -25.76 -11.22 -2.95
N VAL A 233 -25.37 -9.96 -2.88
CA VAL A 233 -23.98 -9.52 -2.69
C VAL A 233 -23.06 -9.90 -3.87
N HIS A 234 -23.62 -10.14 -5.07
CA HIS A 234 -22.81 -10.26 -6.27
C HIS A 234 -22.60 -8.87 -6.88
N LEU A 235 -21.38 -8.64 -7.39
CA LEU A 235 -21.04 -7.39 -8.05
C LEU A 235 -21.85 -7.23 -9.35
N THR A 236 -22.41 -6.06 -9.56
CA THR A 236 -23.08 -5.69 -10.81
C THR A 236 -22.16 -4.92 -11.74
N GLN A 237 -21.24 -4.16 -11.18
CA GLN A 237 -20.21 -3.40 -11.87
C GLN A 237 -18.88 -3.56 -11.15
N VAL A 238 -17.78 -3.50 -11.91
CA VAL A 238 -16.42 -3.58 -11.38
C VAL A 238 -15.54 -2.45 -11.91
N ALA A 239 -14.47 -2.16 -11.18
CA ALA A 239 -13.50 -1.14 -11.52
C ALA A 239 -12.49 -1.61 -12.59
N GLY A 240 -11.93 -0.64 -13.30
CA GLY A 240 -10.85 -0.83 -14.24
C GLY A 240 -10.40 0.48 -14.88
N CYS A 241 -9.64 0.39 -15.96
CA CYS A 241 -9.25 1.50 -16.82
C CYS A 241 -9.62 1.22 -18.28
N PRO A 242 -9.95 2.26 -19.07
CA PRO A 242 -10.25 2.07 -20.48
C PRO A 242 -9.02 1.59 -21.27
N PRO A 243 -9.23 1.03 -22.46
CA PRO A 243 -8.16 0.82 -23.42
C PRO A 243 -7.35 2.09 -23.69
N ASP A 244 -6.04 1.95 -23.72
CA ASP A 244 -5.09 3.02 -24.04
C ASP A 244 -3.95 2.52 -24.93
N ALA A 245 -2.95 3.37 -25.18
CA ALA A 245 -1.80 3.02 -26.00
C ALA A 245 -0.91 1.91 -25.40
N PHE A 246 -1.02 1.65 -24.09
CA PHE A 246 -0.24 0.66 -23.35
C PHE A 246 -1.01 -0.65 -23.12
N ALA A 247 -2.34 -0.60 -23.05
CA ALA A 247 -3.22 -1.73 -22.80
C ALA A 247 -4.42 -1.69 -23.76
N ALA A 248 -4.31 -2.40 -24.90
CA ALA A 248 -5.31 -2.38 -25.97
C ALA A 248 -6.71 -2.85 -25.51
N ASP A 249 -6.79 -3.74 -24.52
CA ASP A 249 -8.04 -4.22 -23.91
C ASP A 249 -8.42 -3.46 -22.62
N GLY A 250 -7.66 -2.42 -22.28
CA GLY A 250 -7.74 -1.73 -20.98
C GLY A 250 -7.28 -2.62 -19.83
N GLN A 251 -7.58 -2.17 -18.61
CA GLN A 251 -7.27 -2.93 -17.39
C GLN A 251 -8.57 -3.27 -16.66
N LEU A 252 -8.84 -4.54 -16.49
CA LEU A 252 -9.95 -5.05 -15.69
C LEU A 252 -9.43 -5.37 -14.28
N TRP A 253 -9.68 -4.51 -13.29
CA TRP A 253 -9.20 -4.70 -11.93
C TRP A 253 -10.10 -5.60 -11.10
N GLY A 254 -11.41 -5.63 -11.42
CA GLY A 254 -12.37 -6.52 -10.76
C GLY A 254 -12.84 -6.05 -9.38
N ASN A 255 -12.34 -4.93 -8.87
CA ASN A 255 -12.74 -4.39 -7.58
C ASN A 255 -14.20 -3.90 -7.59
N PRO A 256 -14.95 -4.03 -6.48
CA PRO A 256 -16.29 -3.47 -6.36
C PRO A 256 -16.29 -1.95 -6.47
N LEU A 257 -17.23 -1.41 -7.23
CA LEU A 257 -17.46 0.02 -7.30
C LEU A 257 -18.37 0.47 -6.17
N TYR A 258 -18.14 1.68 -5.65
CA TYR A 258 -18.96 2.26 -4.60
C TYR A 258 -20.33 2.70 -5.11
N ASP A 259 -21.36 2.54 -4.29
CA ASP A 259 -22.66 3.23 -4.44
C ASP A 259 -22.53 4.62 -3.79
N TRP A 260 -22.02 5.59 -4.57
CA TRP A 260 -21.77 6.93 -4.05
C TRP A 260 -23.00 7.63 -3.48
N PRO A 261 -24.23 7.51 -4.05
CA PRO A 261 -25.44 8.01 -3.41
C PRO A 261 -25.65 7.48 -1.97
N ARG A 262 -25.34 6.21 -1.71
CA ARG A 262 -25.41 5.65 -0.35
C ARG A 262 -24.35 6.24 0.57
N HIS A 263 -23.12 6.40 0.07
CA HIS A 263 -22.05 7.07 0.83
C HIS A 263 -22.42 8.52 1.17
N GLU A 264 -23.00 9.27 0.25
CA GLU A 264 -23.46 10.64 0.50
C GLU A 264 -24.59 10.68 1.55
N ALA A 265 -25.54 9.75 1.47
CA ALA A 265 -26.66 9.65 2.41
C ALA A 265 -26.19 9.37 3.86
N GLU A 266 -25.09 8.65 4.03
CA GLU A 266 -24.46 8.45 5.37
C GLU A 266 -23.32 9.47 5.67
N HIS A 267 -23.26 10.58 4.92
CA HIS A 267 -22.21 11.61 5.07
C HIS A 267 -20.78 11.05 5.00
N PHE A 268 -20.56 10.07 4.13
CA PHE A 268 -19.28 9.37 3.94
C PHE A 268 -18.74 8.71 5.22
N ALA A 269 -19.59 8.25 6.11
CA ALA A 269 -19.19 7.74 7.43
C ALA A 269 -18.17 6.61 7.34
N TRP A 270 -18.34 5.67 6.40
CA TRP A 270 -17.37 4.59 6.18
C TRP A 270 -16.01 5.13 5.73
N TRP A 271 -15.96 6.05 4.75
CA TRP A 271 -14.73 6.67 4.27
C TRP A 271 -14.04 7.50 5.34
N LYS A 272 -14.79 8.29 6.12
CA LYS A 272 -14.25 9.04 7.26
C LYS A 272 -13.59 8.10 8.27
N ARG A 273 -14.20 6.96 8.56
CA ARG A 273 -13.64 5.93 9.45
C ARG A 273 -12.38 5.31 8.88
N ARG A 274 -12.40 4.91 7.59
CA ARG A 274 -11.24 4.36 6.88
C ARG A 274 -10.06 5.32 6.92
N MET A 275 -10.29 6.59 6.61
CA MET A 275 -9.24 7.59 6.60
C MET A 275 -8.72 7.92 8.01
N LYS A 276 -9.59 8.00 9.02
CA LYS A 276 -9.16 8.17 10.42
C LYS A 276 -8.31 7.00 10.89
N HIS A 277 -8.66 5.77 10.53
CA HIS A 277 -7.84 4.61 10.81
C HIS A 277 -6.49 4.70 10.10
N ALA A 278 -6.47 4.97 8.79
CA ALA A 278 -5.24 5.10 8.01
C ALA A 278 -4.31 6.19 8.59
N THR A 279 -4.83 7.36 8.95
CA THR A 279 -4.03 8.45 9.57
C THR A 279 -3.61 8.16 11.01
N SER A 280 -4.21 7.19 11.69
CA SER A 280 -3.73 6.72 13.00
C SER A 280 -2.51 5.80 12.87
N ILE A 281 -2.43 5.02 11.80
CA ILE A 281 -1.33 4.06 11.56
C ILE A 281 -0.22 4.61 10.66
N TYR A 282 -0.47 5.67 9.90
CA TYR A 282 0.50 6.38 9.07
C TYR A 282 0.57 7.86 9.45
N ASP A 283 1.64 8.54 9.09
CA ASP A 283 1.78 10.00 9.26
C ASP A 283 1.28 10.74 8.02
N VAL A 284 1.46 10.13 6.84
CA VAL A 284 0.95 10.59 5.55
C VAL A 284 0.32 9.41 4.82
N VAL A 285 -0.78 9.62 4.12
CA VAL A 285 -1.51 8.57 3.38
C VAL A 285 -1.52 8.90 1.90
N ARG A 286 -0.91 8.05 1.08
CA ARG A 286 -1.11 8.08 -0.38
C ARG A 286 -2.43 7.38 -0.69
N ILE A 287 -3.30 8.04 -1.44
CA ILE A 287 -4.52 7.42 -1.97
C ILE A 287 -4.26 7.08 -3.43
N ASP A 288 -4.24 5.78 -3.71
CA ASP A 288 -4.08 5.24 -5.04
C ASP A 288 -5.33 5.51 -5.90
N HIS A 289 -5.11 5.80 -7.19
CA HIS A 289 -6.16 6.12 -8.18
C HIS A 289 -7.12 7.23 -7.72
N PHE A 290 -6.59 8.34 -7.18
CA PHE A 290 -7.37 9.44 -6.61
C PHE A 290 -8.38 10.07 -7.61
N ARG A 291 -8.07 10.03 -8.91
CA ARG A 291 -9.01 10.51 -9.94
C ARG A 291 -10.37 9.80 -9.90
N GLY A 292 -10.44 8.58 -9.36
CA GLY A 292 -11.66 7.80 -9.23
C GLY A 292 -12.76 8.46 -8.39
N PHE A 293 -12.42 9.46 -7.57
CA PHE A 293 -13.41 10.28 -6.85
C PHE A 293 -14.08 11.30 -7.76
N GLU A 294 -13.43 11.76 -8.83
CA GLU A 294 -14.05 12.65 -9.83
C GLU A 294 -14.85 11.85 -10.85
N SER A 295 -14.20 10.85 -11.45
CA SER A 295 -14.84 9.91 -12.38
C SER A 295 -14.09 8.58 -12.35
N TYR A 296 -14.86 7.51 -12.36
CA TYR A 296 -14.36 6.14 -12.33
C TYR A 296 -14.83 5.37 -13.56
N TYR A 297 -14.03 4.40 -13.99
CA TYR A 297 -14.37 3.57 -15.12
C TYR A 297 -15.14 2.34 -14.65
N SER A 298 -16.40 2.23 -15.07
CA SER A 298 -17.36 1.19 -14.67
C SER A 298 -17.49 0.16 -15.76
N ILE A 299 -17.21 -1.10 -15.43
CA ILE A 299 -17.28 -2.24 -16.34
C ILE A 299 -18.36 -3.19 -15.82
N PRO A 300 -19.31 -3.68 -16.67
CA PRO A 300 -20.27 -4.69 -16.24
C PRO A 300 -19.56 -5.93 -15.66
N ALA A 301 -20.00 -6.38 -14.50
CA ALA A 301 -19.46 -7.60 -13.91
C ALA A 301 -19.66 -8.80 -14.86
N GLY A 302 -18.68 -9.71 -14.91
CA GLY A 302 -18.67 -10.83 -15.86
C GLY A 302 -18.01 -10.55 -17.21
N ASN A 303 -17.67 -9.28 -17.54
CA ASN A 303 -16.82 -9.00 -18.68
C ASN A 303 -15.40 -9.57 -18.48
N THR A 304 -14.77 -9.98 -19.57
CA THR A 304 -13.39 -10.52 -19.56
C THR A 304 -12.34 -9.47 -19.92
N THR A 305 -12.76 -8.30 -20.40
CA THR A 305 -11.91 -7.16 -20.73
C THR A 305 -12.57 -5.86 -20.30
N ALA A 306 -11.81 -4.77 -20.27
CA ALA A 306 -12.32 -3.45 -19.94
C ALA A 306 -13.01 -2.72 -21.11
N ALA A 307 -13.01 -3.27 -22.33
CA ALA A 307 -13.45 -2.59 -23.55
C ALA A 307 -14.94 -2.16 -23.53
N GLY A 308 -15.80 -2.85 -22.75
CA GLY A 308 -17.23 -2.54 -22.60
C GLY A 308 -17.58 -1.56 -21.48
N GLY A 309 -16.59 -0.97 -20.82
CA GLY A 309 -16.80 -0.05 -19.72
C GLY A 309 -17.17 1.38 -20.16
N LYS A 310 -17.51 2.20 -19.17
CA LYS A 310 -17.85 3.62 -19.37
C LYS A 310 -17.39 4.46 -18.17
N TRP A 311 -17.07 5.72 -18.43
CA TRP A 311 -16.83 6.70 -17.38
C TRP A 311 -18.13 7.08 -16.67
N VAL A 312 -18.10 7.10 -15.35
CA VAL A 312 -19.20 7.49 -14.47
C VAL A 312 -18.68 8.54 -13.49
N LYS A 313 -19.47 9.57 -13.24
CA LYS A 313 -19.16 10.64 -12.32
C LYS A 313 -19.12 10.12 -10.88
N GLY A 314 -18.06 10.48 -10.16
CA GLY A 314 -17.90 10.21 -8.73
C GLY A 314 -18.44 11.35 -7.84
N PRO A 315 -18.22 11.28 -6.53
CA PRO A 315 -18.72 12.27 -5.57
C PRO A 315 -17.96 13.60 -5.59
N ASP A 316 -16.78 13.64 -6.23
CA ASP A 316 -16.00 14.85 -6.49
C ASP A 316 -15.85 15.74 -5.24
N ARG A 317 -16.27 16.97 -5.29
CA ARG A 317 -16.15 17.96 -4.22
C ARG A 317 -16.79 17.52 -2.90
N ALA A 318 -17.92 16.83 -2.94
CA ALA A 318 -18.60 16.37 -1.72
C ALA A 318 -17.72 15.41 -0.90
N PHE A 319 -16.97 14.54 -1.58
CA PHE A 319 -15.98 13.66 -0.91
C PHE A 319 -14.85 14.47 -0.28
N ILE A 320 -14.27 15.43 -1.02
CA ILE A 320 -13.17 16.26 -0.52
C ILE A 320 -13.59 17.03 0.75
N ASP A 321 -14.76 17.67 0.72
CA ASP A 321 -15.28 18.42 1.85
C ASP A 321 -15.50 17.52 3.07
N ALA A 322 -15.99 16.28 2.86
CA ALA A 322 -16.15 15.30 3.93
C ALA A 322 -14.81 14.85 4.53
N MET A 323 -13.75 14.71 3.71
CA MET A 323 -12.41 14.36 4.19
C MET A 323 -11.77 15.53 4.95
N HIS A 324 -11.92 16.76 4.47
CA HIS A 324 -11.45 17.96 5.18
C HIS A 324 -12.13 18.13 6.54
N GLU A 325 -13.44 17.86 6.63
CA GLU A 325 -14.16 17.85 7.90
C GLU A 325 -13.60 16.82 8.88
N ALA A 326 -13.24 15.63 8.40
CA ALA A 326 -12.82 14.52 9.26
C ALA A 326 -11.35 14.60 9.69
N LEU A 327 -10.46 15.15 8.85
CA LEU A 327 -9.00 15.07 8.99
C LEU A 327 -8.27 16.42 8.96
N GLY A 328 -8.95 17.50 8.53
CA GLY A 328 -8.28 18.74 8.15
C GLY A 328 -7.66 18.65 6.74
N GLN A 329 -6.71 19.55 6.43
CA GLN A 329 -6.15 19.71 5.07
C GLN A 329 -4.76 19.09 4.89
N GLY A 330 -4.31 18.19 5.75
CA GLY A 330 -2.94 17.68 5.69
C GLY A 330 -2.85 16.17 5.68
N GLY A 331 -1.63 15.67 5.38
CA GLY A 331 -1.30 14.26 5.52
C GLY A 331 -1.83 13.34 4.42
N ILE A 332 -2.23 13.87 3.25
CA ILE A 332 -2.70 13.04 2.12
C ILE A 332 -1.88 13.38 0.87
N ILE A 333 -1.49 12.36 0.12
CA ILE A 333 -0.93 12.44 -1.23
C ILE A 333 -1.97 11.84 -2.19
N ALA A 334 -2.28 12.56 -3.27
CA ALA A 334 -3.19 12.08 -4.29
C ALA A 334 -2.41 11.46 -5.46
N GLU A 335 -2.64 10.18 -5.75
CA GLU A 335 -2.13 9.60 -6.98
C GLU A 335 -2.99 10.10 -8.16
N ASP A 336 -2.38 10.99 -8.96
CA ASP A 336 -2.98 11.67 -10.11
C ASP A 336 -2.29 11.31 -11.42
N LEU A 337 -1.81 10.07 -11.55
CA LEU A 337 -1.10 9.62 -12.75
C LEU A 337 -2.09 9.31 -13.91
N GLY A 338 -1.54 9.27 -15.13
CA GLY A 338 -2.32 8.99 -16.34
C GLY A 338 -3.00 10.22 -16.93
N TYR A 339 -4.10 10.00 -17.67
CA TYR A 339 -4.82 11.09 -18.34
C TYR A 339 -5.70 11.89 -17.38
N LEU A 340 -5.36 13.15 -17.18
CA LEU A 340 -6.09 14.06 -16.28
C LEU A 340 -6.97 15.03 -17.09
N THR A 341 -8.29 14.91 -16.91
CA THR A 341 -9.24 15.88 -17.44
C THR A 341 -9.17 17.22 -16.67
N PRO A 342 -9.70 18.34 -17.22
CA PRO A 342 -9.78 19.59 -16.48
C PRO A 342 -10.53 19.47 -15.15
N GLU A 343 -11.55 18.61 -15.09
CA GLU A 343 -12.38 18.38 -13.89
C GLU A 343 -11.55 17.71 -12.79
N VAL A 344 -10.76 16.67 -13.12
CA VAL A 344 -9.84 16.02 -12.18
C VAL A 344 -8.83 17.02 -11.63
N LYS A 345 -8.25 17.88 -12.48
CA LYS A 345 -7.33 18.93 -12.05
C LYS A 345 -7.99 19.95 -11.12
N THR A 346 -9.26 20.26 -11.39
CA THR A 346 -10.05 21.17 -10.54
C THR A 346 -10.29 20.53 -9.16
N MET A 347 -10.70 19.27 -9.11
CA MET A 347 -10.87 18.52 -7.85
C MET A 347 -9.55 18.43 -7.07
N LEU A 348 -8.45 18.07 -7.73
CA LEU A 348 -7.13 17.99 -7.09
C LEU A 348 -6.71 19.36 -6.52
N THR A 349 -6.90 20.44 -7.28
CA THR A 349 -6.61 21.80 -6.79
C THR A 349 -7.47 22.14 -5.58
N ALA A 350 -8.75 21.80 -5.61
CA ALA A 350 -9.69 22.05 -4.51
C ALA A 350 -9.39 21.21 -3.25
N SER A 351 -8.79 20.01 -3.41
CA SER A 351 -8.36 19.19 -2.29
C SER A 351 -7.15 19.76 -1.55
N GLY A 352 -6.31 20.51 -2.24
CA GLY A 352 -5.03 20.98 -1.70
C GLY A 352 -3.98 19.87 -1.53
N TYR A 353 -4.29 18.63 -1.93
CA TYR A 353 -3.37 17.50 -1.79
C TYR A 353 -2.28 17.56 -2.86
N PRO A 354 -1.02 17.24 -2.53
CA PRO A 354 0.03 17.11 -3.53
C PRO A 354 -0.26 15.95 -4.48
N GLY A 355 -0.15 16.20 -5.79
CA GLY A 355 -0.15 15.18 -6.83
C GLY A 355 1.25 14.60 -7.05
N MET A 356 1.35 13.54 -7.84
CA MET A 356 2.58 12.79 -8.09
C MET A 356 3.23 13.19 -9.42
N LYS A 357 4.56 13.15 -9.45
CA LYS A 357 5.39 13.37 -10.64
C LYS A 357 6.41 12.26 -10.77
N ILE A 358 6.41 11.58 -11.91
CA ILE A 358 7.29 10.44 -12.19
C ILE A 358 8.33 10.84 -13.23
N MET A 359 9.61 10.83 -12.84
CA MET A 359 10.70 11.30 -13.71
C MET A 359 10.85 10.43 -14.97
N GLN A 360 10.65 9.13 -14.88
CA GLN A 360 10.71 8.24 -16.05
C GLN A 360 9.69 8.64 -17.13
N PHE A 361 8.51 9.14 -16.75
CA PHE A 361 7.50 9.60 -17.72
C PHE A 361 7.86 10.92 -18.40
N ALA A 362 8.85 11.65 -17.89
CA ALA A 362 9.31 12.91 -18.49
C ALA A 362 10.02 12.71 -19.84
N PHE A 363 10.54 11.52 -20.09
CA PHE A 363 11.47 11.27 -21.19
C PHE A 363 10.90 10.37 -22.30
N ASP A 364 9.57 10.35 -22.48
CA ASP A 364 8.96 9.83 -23.70
C ASP A 364 9.19 10.84 -24.84
N SER A 365 10.02 10.47 -25.80
CA SER A 365 10.37 11.34 -26.94
C SER A 365 9.20 11.58 -27.91
N ARG A 366 8.14 10.76 -27.83
CA ARG A 366 6.93 10.85 -28.65
C ARG A 366 5.90 11.83 -28.07
N GLU A 367 5.88 12.00 -26.76
CA GLU A 367 4.95 12.90 -26.05
C GLU A 367 5.72 13.86 -25.12
N PRO A 368 6.45 14.84 -25.67
CA PRO A 368 7.25 15.73 -24.85
C PRO A 368 6.37 16.68 -24.02
N GLY A 369 6.68 16.79 -22.73
CA GLY A 369 6.31 17.96 -21.94
C GLY A 369 5.47 17.76 -20.68
N ASN A 370 4.71 16.66 -20.52
CA ASN A 370 3.76 16.56 -19.40
C ASN A 370 4.41 16.30 -18.02
N TYR A 371 5.58 15.68 -18.00
CA TYR A 371 6.27 15.32 -16.76
C TYR A 371 7.68 15.92 -16.65
N LEU A 372 8.06 16.86 -17.52
CA LEU A 372 9.36 17.51 -17.43
C LEU A 372 9.45 18.40 -16.16
N PRO A 373 10.59 18.41 -15.46
CA PRO A 373 10.76 19.08 -14.17
C PRO A 373 10.33 20.55 -14.14
N TYR A 374 10.47 21.28 -15.26
CA TYR A 374 10.06 22.69 -15.33
C TYR A 374 8.52 22.88 -15.26
N THR A 375 7.73 21.82 -15.46
CA THR A 375 6.27 21.86 -15.38
C THR A 375 5.74 21.60 -13.96
N TYR A 376 6.61 21.19 -13.03
CA TYR A 376 6.20 20.83 -11.68
C TYR A 376 5.73 22.02 -10.87
N THR A 377 4.87 21.76 -9.92
CA THR A 377 4.43 22.73 -8.91
C THR A 377 5.05 22.38 -7.56
N ARG A 378 5.12 23.34 -6.64
CA ARG A 378 5.63 23.08 -5.28
C ARG A 378 4.82 22.00 -4.56
N ASN A 379 3.49 22.12 -4.59
CA ASN A 379 2.59 21.14 -3.98
C ASN A 379 2.53 19.87 -4.82
N SER A 380 3.60 19.11 -4.82
CA SER A 380 3.72 17.83 -5.51
C SER A 380 4.78 16.94 -4.87
N VAL A 381 4.70 15.65 -5.13
CA VAL A 381 5.68 14.63 -4.76
C VAL A 381 6.34 14.10 -6.03
N VAL A 382 7.66 14.18 -6.13
CA VAL A 382 8.42 13.66 -7.28
C VAL A 382 9.08 12.34 -6.94
N TYR A 383 9.10 11.43 -7.91
CA TYR A 383 9.73 10.11 -7.86
C TYR A 383 10.62 9.93 -9.08
N THR A 384 11.68 9.14 -8.98
CA THR A 384 12.36 8.59 -10.17
C THR A 384 11.44 7.62 -10.90
N GLY A 385 10.84 6.71 -10.18
CA GLY A 385 9.79 5.76 -10.52
C GLY A 385 9.05 5.33 -9.26
N THR A 386 7.91 4.66 -9.38
CA THR A 386 7.15 4.07 -8.26
C THR A 386 7.39 2.55 -8.18
N HIS A 387 6.65 1.86 -7.31
CA HIS A 387 6.63 0.41 -7.25
C HIS A 387 6.09 -0.28 -8.52
N ASP A 388 5.34 0.44 -9.36
CA ASP A 388 4.80 -0.05 -10.64
C ASP A 388 5.77 0.13 -11.81
N ASN A 389 6.75 0.99 -11.64
CA ASN A 389 7.79 1.21 -12.64
C ASN A 389 8.90 0.16 -12.50
N VAL A 390 9.61 -0.09 -13.58
CA VAL A 390 10.93 -0.73 -13.49
C VAL A 390 11.90 0.24 -12.82
N THR A 391 12.96 -0.27 -12.19
CA THR A 391 14.04 0.59 -11.64
C THR A 391 14.62 1.50 -12.72
N THR A 392 15.26 2.60 -12.34
CA THR A 392 15.87 3.53 -13.31
C THR A 392 16.94 2.86 -14.16
N GLU A 393 17.75 1.96 -13.59
CA GLU A 393 18.70 1.14 -14.37
C GLU A 393 17.98 0.19 -15.34
N GLY A 394 16.90 -0.44 -14.90
CA GLY A 394 16.04 -1.27 -15.75
C GLY A 394 15.38 -0.45 -16.87
N TRP A 395 14.89 0.76 -16.58
CA TRP A 395 14.36 1.68 -17.58
C TRP A 395 15.41 2.05 -18.61
N ARG A 396 16.61 2.42 -18.18
CA ARG A 396 17.74 2.72 -19.07
C ARG A 396 18.07 1.56 -20.02
N ALA A 397 17.93 0.32 -19.55
CA ALA A 397 18.21 -0.88 -20.33
C ALA A 397 17.10 -1.27 -21.32
N THR A 398 15.84 -0.85 -21.06
CA THR A 398 14.66 -1.30 -21.82
C THR A 398 13.94 -0.21 -22.59
N ALA A 399 14.14 1.07 -22.24
CA ALA A 399 13.59 2.21 -22.97
C ALA A 399 14.20 2.32 -24.38
N SER A 400 13.51 3.04 -25.27
CA SER A 400 14.05 3.28 -26.60
C SER A 400 15.38 4.05 -26.55
N PRO A 401 16.31 3.80 -27.47
CA PRO A 401 17.55 4.60 -27.52
C PRO A 401 17.29 6.10 -27.64
N GLU A 402 16.21 6.50 -28.29
CA GLU A 402 15.77 7.88 -28.45
C GLU A 402 15.37 8.51 -27.11
N ASP A 403 14.63 7.77 -26.28
CA ASP A 403 14.19 8.22 -24.97
C ASP A 403 15.39 8.36 -24.01
N VAL A 404 16.29 7.36 -23.99
CA VAL A 404 17.53 7.43 -23.19
C VAL A 404 18.39 8.59 -23.66
N HIS A 405 18.53 8.79 -24.97
CA HIS A 405 19.28 9.92 -25.52
C HIS A 405 18.63 11.27 -25.13
N TYR A 406 17.31 11.36 -25.20
CA TYR A 406 16.57 12.55 -24.77
C TYR A 406 16.81 12.84 -23.30
N ALA A 407 16.68 11.85 -22.41
CA ALA A 407 16.96 11.99 -21.00
C ALA A 407 18.40 12.46 -20.73
N CYS A 408 19.39 11.82 -21.35
CA CYS A 408 20.80 12.19 -21.19
C CYS A 408 21.09 13.64 -21.64
N ARG A 409 20.50 14.07 -22.76
CA ARG A 409 20.65 15.45 -23.23
C ARG A 409 20.00 16.46 -22.27
N TYR A 410 18.80 16.17 -21.80
CA TYR A 410 18.06 17.04 -20.87
C TYR A 410 18.79 17.16 -19.54
N LEU A 411 19.23 16.04 -18.98
CA LEU A 411 19.90 15.97 -17.68
C LEU A 411 21.42 16.26 -17.78
N ARG A 412 21.96 16.43 -19.00
CA ARG A 412 23.38 16.70 -19.27
C ARG A 412 24.32 15.64 -18.68
N CYS A 413 23.98 14.37 -18.85
CA CYS A 413 24.73 13.24 -18.34
C CYS A 413 25.05 12.21 -19.47
N THR A 414 25.88 11.23 -19.14
CA THR A 414 26.04 10.05 -20.00
C THR A 414 25.05 8.96 -19.61
N PRO A 415 24.77 7.96 -20.47
CA PRO A 415 23.90 6.86 -20.10
C PRO A 415 24.35 6.11 -18.84
N LYS A 416 25.65 6.07 -18.55
CA LYS A 416 26.19 5.44 -17.35
C LYS A 416 25.79 6.17 -16.07
N ASP A 417 25.65 7.49 -16.13
CA ASP A 417 25.40 8.35 -14.98
C ASP A 417 23.90 8.73 -14.86
N LEU A 418 23.03 8.09 -15.69
CA LEU A 418 21.64 8.51 -15.84
C LEU A 418 20.83 8.35 -14.57
N THR A 419 21.03 7.28 -13.80
CA THR A 419 20.33 7.05 -12.53
C THR A 419 20.64 8.13 -11.52
N GLU A 420 21.91 8.46 -11.32
CA GLU A 420 22.33 9.57 -10.45
C GLU A 420 21.78 10.91 -10.93
N ALA A 421 21.79 11.16 -12.24
CA ALA A 421 21.25 12.38 -12.81
C ALA A 421 19.74 12.52 -12.62
N MET A 422 18.97 11.41 -12.72
CA MET A 422 17.53 11.41 -12.41
C MET A 422 17.27 11.65 -10.93
N ILE A 423 18.02 11.01 -10.04
CA ILE A 423 17.94 11.24 -8.58
C ILE A 423 18.22 12.73 -8.27
N ALA A 424 19.32 13.26 -8.80
CA ALA A 424 19.67 14.67 -8.62
C ALA A 424 18.59 15.63 -9.17
N ALA A 425 17.99 15.29 -10.32
CA ALA A 425 16.88 16.06 -10.89
C ALA A 425 15.63 16.05 -9.98
N CYS A 426 15.29 14.90 -9.41
CA CYS A 426 14.21 14.79 -8.42
C CYS A 426 14.50 15.63 -7.17
N LEU A 427 15.72 15.55 -6.65
CA LEU A 427 16.10 16.31 -5.45
C LEU A 427 16.19 17.83 -5.71
N SER A 428 16.61 18.24 -6.90
CA SER A 428 16.76 19.67 -7.25
C SER A 428 15.47 20.37 -7.69
N CYS A 429 14.44 19.64 -8.13
CA CYS A 429 13.20 20.21 -8.66
C CYS A 429 12.41 21.00 -7.60
N VAL A 430 11.35 21.70 -8.02
CA VAL A 430 10.54 22.57 -7.16
C VAL A 430 9.59 21.83 -6.23
N SER A 431 9.31 20.54 -6.46
CA SER A 431 8.40 19.75 -5.64
C SER A 431 8.79 19.77 -4.16
N ASP A 432 7.81 19.92 -3.27
CA ASP A 432 8.07 19.98 -1.83
C ASP A 432 8.54 18.62 -1.29
N MET A 433 8.11 17.49 -1.88
CA MET A 433 8.58 16.15 -1.52
C MET A 433 9.30 15.48 -2.69
N ALA A 434 10.38 14.76 -2.40
CA ALA A 434 11.06 13.88 -3.33
C ALA A 434 11.25 12.51 -2.69
N ILE A 435 10.67 11.46 -3.27
CA ILE A 435 10.75 10.09 -2.74
C ILE A 435 11.40 9.21 -3.80
N ILE A 436 12.54 8.61 -3.44
CA ILE A 436 13.33 7.79 -4.35
C ILE A 436 13.24 6.32 -3.91
N PRO A 437 12.94 5.37 -4.81
CA PRO A 437 13.00 3.95 -4.49
C PRO A 437 14.38 3.52 -4.00
N MET A 438 14.43 2.67 -2.98
CA MET A 438 15.70 2.14 -2.46
C MET A 438 16.52 1.42 -3.55
N ALA A 439 15.84 0.75 -4.48
CA ALA A 439 16.47 0.08 -5.61
C ALA A 439 17.24 1.04 -6.54
N ASP A 440 16.77 2.28 -6.70
CA ASP A 440 17.45 3.30 -7.52
C ASP A 440 18.69 3.84 -6.80
N TRP A 441 18.62 4.07 -5.48
CA TRP A 441 19.80 4.43 -4.68
C TRP A 441 20.90 3.36 -4.70
N LEU A 442 20.51 2.11 -4.89
CA LEU A 442 21.44 0.97 -4.99
C LEU A 442 21.85 0.66 -6.44
N HIS A 443 21.38 1.41 -7.42
CA HIS A 443 21.62 1.16 -8.85
C HIS A 443 21.27 -0.27 -9.29
N LEU A 444 20.18 -0.84 -8.73
CA LEU A 444 19.75 -2.19 -9.09
C LEU A 444 19.01 -2.20 -10.42
N GLY A 445 19.18 -3.28 -11.17
CA GLY A 445 18.52 -3.49 -12.45
C GLY A 445 17.04 -3.93 -12.32
N ALA A 446 16.49 -4.43 -13.44
CA ALA A 446 15.08 -4.83 -13.50
C ALA A 446 14.72 -5.99 -12.55
N GLU A 447 15.70 -6.73 -12.05
CA GLU A 447 15.51 -7.79 -11.04
C GLU A 447 14.97 -7.27 -9.71
N ALA A 448 15.14 -5.97 -9.45
CA ALA A 448 14.61 -5.31 -8.26
C ALA A 448 13.23 -4.65 -8.48
N ARG A 449 12.58 -4.91 -9.61
CA ARG A 449 11.22 -4.44 -9.87
C ARG A 449 10.24 -5.07 -8.88
N ILE A 450 9.36 -4.25 -8.30
CA ILE A 450 8.39 -4.67 -7.30
C ILE A 450 7.12 -5.22 -7.96
N ASN A 451 6.56 -4.46 -8.91
CA ASN A 451 5.33 -4.82 -9.59
C ASN A 451 5.40 -4.52 -11.10
N THR A 452 4.79 -5.41 -11.88
CA THR A 452 4.46 -5.17 -13.29
C THR A 452 2.94 -5.18 -13.41
N PRO A 453 2.29 -4.02 -13.60
CA PRO A 453 0.84 -3.92 -13.69
C PRO A 453 0.27 -4.90 -14.72
N SER A 454 -0.93 -5.40 -14.46
CA SER A 454 -1.66 -6.36 -15.31
C SER A 454 -0.97 -7.72 -15.49
N THR A 455 -0.01 -8.09 -14.63
CA THR A 455 0.61 -9.42 -14.61
C THR A 455 0.42 -10.12 -13.27
N GLN A 456 0.60 -11.44 -13.25
CA GLN A 456 0.54 -12.26 -12.04
C GLN A 456 1.78 -13.14 -11.92
N GLY A 457 2.09 -13.58 -10.70
CA GLY A 457 3.04 -14.66 -10.40
C GLY A 457 4.45 -14.24 -10.02
N SER A 458 4.96 -13.07 -10.45
CA SER A 458 6.32 -12.60 -10.14
C SER A 458 6.37 -11.25 -9.41
N ASN A 459 5.21 -10.68 -9.08
CA ASN A 459 5.09 -9.39 -8.40
C ASN A 459 5.23 -9.55 -6.88
N TRP A 460 5.59 -8.45 -6.20
CA TRP A 460 5.61 -8.31 -4.73
C TRP A 460 6.65 -9.22 -4.03
N GLN A 461 7.62 -9.77 -4.78
CA GLN A 461 8.55 -10.77 -4.27
C GLN A 461 9.97 -10.24 -4.03
N TRP A 462 10.30 -9.07 -4.61
CA TRP A 462 11.65 -8.53 -4.47
C TRP A 462 12.00 -8.22 -3.01
N ARG A 463 13.20 -8.64 -2.59
CA ARG A 463 13.76 -8.36 -1.27
C ARG A 463 15.16 -7.80 -1.38
N LEU A 464 15.50 -6.92 -0.46
CA LEU A 464 16.81 -6.31 -0.34
C LEU A 464 17.84 -7.35 0.14
N THR A 465 18.77 -7.70 -0.74
CA THR A 465 19.90 -8.59 -0.43
C THR A 465 21.21 -7.84 -0.27
N THR A 466 21.27 -6.60 -0.79
CA THR A 466 22.44 -5.74 -0.69
C THR A 466 22.48 -5.06 0.69
N PRO A 467 23.59 -5.15 1.43
CA PRO A 467 23.72 -4.48 2.72
C PRO A 467 23.60 -2.95 2.60
N LEU A 468 22.82 -2.34 3.46
CA LEU A 468 22.75 -0.89 3.60
C LEU A 468 23.95 -0.40 4.42
N THR A 469 24.93 0.16 3.72
CA THR A 469 26.19 0.61 4.33
C THR A 469 26.08 2.05 4.85
N SER A 470 26.95 2.38 5.80
CA SER A 470 27.08 3.77 6.25
C SER A 470 27.55 4.72 5.13
N LEU A 471 28.37 4.23 4.19
CA LEU A 471 28.82 5.02 3.03
C LEU A 471 27.64 5.40 2.12
N LEU A 472 26.70 4.49 1.88
CA LEU A 472 25.50 4.79 1.12
C LEU A 472 24.63 5.83 1.87
N ALA A 473 24.44 5.64 3.17
CA ALA A 473 23.68 6.61 3.98
C ALA A 473 24.31 8.01 3.94
N ASP A 474 25.62 8.09 4.05
CA ASP A 474 26.36 9.36 3.99
C ASP A 474 26.26 10.00 2.60
N HIS A 475 26.35 9.22 1.51
CA HIS A 475 26.13 9.72 0.14
C HIS A 475 24.72 10.29 -0.04
N ILE A 476 23.70 9.56 0.43
CA ILE A 476 22.31 10.05 0.37
C ILE A 476 22.14 11.32 1.20
N ALA A 477 22.76 11.37 2.40
CA ALA A 477 22.73 12.54 3.27
C ALA A 477 23.36 13.77 2.60
N ASP A 478 24.51 13.61 1.96
CA ASP A 478 25.23 14.68 1.26
C ASP A 478 24.35 15.30 0.15
N LEU A 479 23.70 14.46 -0.69
CA LEU A 479 22.79 14.94 -1.72
C LEU A 479 21.53 15.59 -1.12
N THR A 480 21.00 15.01 -0.03
CA THR A 480 19.83 15.56 0.66
C THR A 480 20.11 16.97 1.22
N VAL A 481 21.28 17.16 1.80
CA VAL A 481 21.74 18.48 2.29
C VAL A 481 22.01 19.42 1.13
N LEU A 482 22.71 18.96 0.09
CA LEU A 482 23.06 19.77 -1.09
C LEU A 482 21.82 20.41 -1.74
N TYR A 483 20.71 19.66 -1.79
CA TYR A 483 19.47 20.13 -2.42
C TYR A 483 18.44 20.69 -1.43
N ASP A 484 18.86 21.05 -0.22
CA ASP A 484 18.02 21.68 0.82
C ASP A 484 16.75 20.86 1.13
N ARG A 485 16.92 19.54 1.33
CA ARG A 485 15.83 18.61 1.69
C ARG A 485 16.04 17.91 3.03
N ALA A 486 17.16 18.16 3.69
CA ALA A 486 17.44 17.60 4.99
C ALA A 486 16.53 18.25 6.06
N PRO A 487 16.06 17.48 7.07
CA PRO A 487 15.41 18.05 8.23
C PRO A 487 16.35 19.08 8.88
N ALA A 488 15.76 20.12 9.49
CA ALA A 488 16.54 21.12 10.22
C ALA A 488 17.47 20.41 11.24
N ALA A 489 18.69 20.92 11.38
CA ALA A 489 19.54 20.47 12.48
C ALA A 489 18.88 20.92 13.79
N GLU A 490 18.69 19.98 14.71
CA GLU A 490 18.27 20.29 16.10
C GLU A 490 19.36 21.09 16.83
#